data_00dca1cf84b3e46f22e7d0b1618b54b1
#
_entry.id   00dca1cf84b3e46f22e7d0b1618b54b1
#
_cell.length_a   1.000
_cell.length_b   1.000
_cell.length_c   1.000
_cell.angle_alpha   90.00
_cell.angle_beta   90.00
_cell.angle_gamma   90.00
#
_symmetry.space_group_name_H-M   'P 1'
#
loop_
_entity.id
_entity.type
_entity.pdbx_description
1 polymer ?
#
loop_
_entity_poly.entity_id
_entity_poly.type
_entity_poly.pdbx_seq_one_letter_code
_entity_poly.pdbx_strand_id
1 'polypeptide(L)'
;MGVARSVRMRTKSLFAAALTVSLISATGCSDDSESDDPEDSIFVDDSKADDFYSMSAQEYLVEGKSTIVLDASFATKTVDERLREAKRIVGLKQIAIAWFMTQYLVDKEHDDPNASFGGFGGMAKAGAYEDLEIRERADKLTFDFVFRQTAAGGKNLMMSLPIRVAGGKQVFDLEIGKPSNAQMNELETNHEWYRSAPWSGWNPSTASADQKEKITFSIVKEKVSTDGFFDIARLTADGKLDMDVFFGWDYHSDYHLKHSKQFFTWLKEQGFRSPTTSWDTLTPTSGAFTKTVKADGRDVKLEVRIYFGKPGTTTDPDTDAGGKLLENIALESLKTRDVIMYSGHSGPFYGFAIANWKKTEEGDLDDADIRVAQMPADRYQVVLAEGCDTYQIGTAFKENPNKAGKNIDIITTTSFSDASSPAAVQQFVSALIARDSTGRLRPQPVSGLLTKLDGNSFSFQSLYGMHGIDDNPKLVPFAKSGNFGKTCGVNADCGGPGNLCVSAGTGQGKKCTAACASLGESGCGTGYTCKAVASQASSTIYGRACAKL
;
A
#
# COMPACT_ATOMS: atom_id res chain seq x y z
N MET A 1 -13.32 -20.88 37.62
CA MET A 1 -12.86 -22.11 36.95
C MET A 1 -12.61 -21.76 35.52
N GLY A 2 -11.35 -21.40 35.21
CA GLY A 2 -10.93 -20.97 33.87
C GLY A 2 -10.57 -22.19 33.04
N VAL A 3 -11.19 -22.33 31.91
CA VAL A 3 -10.82 -23.32 30.89
C VAL A 3 -9.78 -22.66 30.00
N ALA A 4 -8.52 -23.06 30.16
CA ALA A 4 -7.47 -22.72 29.21
C ALA A 4 -7.77 -23.43 27.88
N ARG A 5 -8.11 -22.68 26.85
CA ARG A 5 -8.21 -23.17 25.47
C ARG A 5 -6.81 -23.24 24.87
N SER A 6 -6.41 -24.42 24.50
CA SER A 6 -5.21 -24.71 23.72
C SER A 6 -5.40 -24.17 22.31
N VAL A 7 -4.62 -23.18 21.93
CA VAL A 7 -4.51 -22.72 20.55
C VAL A 7 -3.73 -23.78 19.75
N ARG A 8 -4.40 -24.43 18.82
CA ARG A 8 -3.75 -25.33 17.84
C ARG A 8 -3.19 -24.47 16.71
N MET A 9 -1.88 -24.25 16.74
CA MET A 9 -1.15 -23.74 15.57
C MET A 9 -1.40 -24.65 14.37
N ARG A 10 -1.94 -24.09 13.30
CA ARG A 10 -1.84 -24.67 11.97
C ARG A 10 -0.46 -24.34 11.41
N THR A 11 0.48 -25.24 11.55
CA THR A 11 1.74 -25.20 10.79
C THR A 11 1.42 -25.41 9.32
N LYS A 12 1.32 -24.35 8.56
CA LYS A 12 1.32 -24.40 7.08
C LYS A 12 2.77 -24.67 6.65
N SER A 13 3.01 -25.80 6.02
CA SER A 13 4.31 -26.21 5.48
C SER A 13 4.76 -25.26 4.39
N LEU A 14 5.88 -24.58 4.59
CA LEU A 14 6.59 -23.84 3.56
C LEU A 14 7.26 -24.81 2.59
N PHE A 15 6.82 -24.84 1.34
CA PHE A 15 7.53 -25.48 0.24
C PHE A 15 8.65 -24.54 -0.23
N ALA A 16 9.88 -24.94 -0.03
CA ALA A 16 11.05 -24.30 -0.60
C ALA A 16 11.15 -24.65 -2.10
N ALA A 17 10.98 -23.67 -2.96
CA ALA A 17 11.34 -23.79 -4.38
C ALA A 17 12.77 -23.33 -4.55
N ALA A 18 13.65 -24.25 -4.94
CA ALA A 18 15.04 -23.96 -5.30
C ALA A 18 15.08 -23.31 -6.69
N LEU A 19 15.51 -22.08 -6.78
CA LEU A 19 15.84 -21.40 -8.04
C LEU A 19 17.33 -21.53 -8.32
N THR A 20 17.67 -22.18 -9.42
CA THR A 20 19.01 -22.22 -10.00
C THR A 20 19.28 -20.93 -10.78
N VAL A 21 20.27 -20.16 -10.34
CA VAL A 21 20.74 -18.97 -11.02
C VAL A 21 21.84 -19.34 -12.00
N SER A 22 21.61 -19.07 -13.29
CA SER A 22 22.66 -19.13 -14.33
C SER A 22 23.30 -17.76 -14.48
N LEU A 23 24.59 -17.68 -14.19
CA LEU A 23 25.43 -16.51 -14.48
C LEU A 23 25.64 -16.36 -15.99
N ILE A 24 25.31 -15.24 -16.56
CA ILE A 24 25.80 -14.79 -17.85
C ILE A 24 26.55 -13.48 -17.63
N SER A 25 27.86 -13.54 -17.85
CA SER A 25 28.74 -12.37 -17.87
C SER A 25 28.65 -11.68 -19.22
N ALA A 26 28.34 -10.38 -19.23
CA ALA A 26 28.53 -9.53 -20.40
C ALA A 26 29.23 -8.24 -19.99
N THR A 27 30.47 -8.10 -20.43
CA THR A 27 31.26 -6.86 -20.37
C THR A 27 30.84 -5.94 -21.50
N GLY A 28 30.52 -4.69 -21.17
CA GLY A 28 30.34 -3.64 -22.16
C GLY A 28 30.54 -2.28 -21.49
N CYS A 29 31.71 -1.65 -21.75
CA CYS A 29 31.95 -0.25 -21.42
C CYS A 29 31.22 0.65 -22.42
N SER A 30 30.53 1.68 -21.95
CA SER A 30 30.27 2.90 -22.68
C SER A 30 30.35 4.08 -21.71
N ASP A 31 31.25 5.00 -22.01
CA ASP A 31 31.38 6.30 -21.38
C ASP A 31 30.15 7.15 -21.73
N ASP A 32 29.46 7.64 -20.74
CA ASP A 32 28.59 8.79 -20.85
C ASP A 32 28.84 9.73 -19.67
N SER A 33 29.10 10.97 -20.00
CA SER A 33 29.45 12.05 -19.10
C SER A 33 28.32 12.41 -18.16
N GLU A 34 28.47 12.02 -16.89
CA GLU A 34 27.61 12.44 -15.79
C GLU A 34 27.83 13.91 -15.45
N SER A 35 26.73 14.61 -15.26
CA SER A 35 26.71 15.90 -14.56
C SER A 35 26.78 15.63 -13.07
N ASP A 36 27.95 15.86 -12.49
CA ASP A 36 28.21 15.75 -11.05
C ASP A 36 27.34 16.74 -10.26
N ASP A 37 26.24 16.24 -9.72
CA ASP A 37 25.59 16.82 -8.55
C ASP A 37 25.86 15.88 -7.36
N PRO A 38 26.74 16.25 -6.40
CA PRO A 38 27.28 15.31 -5.42
C PRO A 38 26.28 14.83 -4.35
N GLU A 39 25.07 15.38 -4.30
CA GLU A 39 24.11 15.08 -3.23
C GLU A 39 23.17 13.90 -3.55
N ASP A 40 22.96 13.53 -4.81
CA ASP A 40 21.95 12.52 -5.18
C ASP A 40 22.50 11.10 -5.46
N SER A 41 23.77 10.92 -5.79
CA SER A 41 24.27 9.66 -6.33
C SER A 41 24.71 8.60 -5.29
N ILE A 42 24.86 8.97 -4.02
CA ILE A 42 25.47 8.07 -3.01
C ILE A 42 24.46 7.23 -2.24
N PHE A 43 23.16 7.52 -2.30
CA PHE A 43 22.18 7.03 -1.33
C PHE A 43 20.85 6.51 -1.95
N VAL A 44 20.85 6.11 -3.20
CA VAL A 44 19.69 5.46 -3.84
C VAL A 44 19.98 3.99 -4.07
N ASP A 45 19.12 3.11 -3.56
CA ASP A 45 19.16 1.68 -3.87
C ASP A 45 18.33 1.42 -5.14
N ASP A 46 19.00 1.01 -6.22
CA ASP A 46 18.40 0.72 -7.52
C ASP A 46 18.09 -0.79 -7.68
N SER A 47 18.30 -1.60 -6.64
CA SER A 47 18.14 -3.06 -6.71
C SER A 47 16.69 -3.54 -6.66
N LYS A 48 15.74 -2.66 -6.35
CA LYS A 48 14.33 -2.99 -6.17
C LYS A 48 13.60 -3.14 -7.50
N ALA A 49 12.86 -4.23 -7.63
CA ALA A 49 12.09 -4.56 -8.86
C ALA A 49 10.83 -3.72 -9.07
N ASP A 50 10.40 -2.96 -8.07
CA ASP A 50 9.22 -2.09 -8.11
C ASP A 50 9.41 -0.91 -7.18
N ASP A 51 9.18 0.25 -7.70
CA ASP A 51 9.26 1.49 -6.97
C ASP A 51 7.88 1.88 -6.43
N PHE A 52 7.90 2.65 -5.36
CA PHE A 52 6.69 3.19 -4.74
C PHE A 52 6.44 4.61 -5.22
N TYR A 53 5.21 4.95 -5.50
CA TYR A 53 4.81 6.29 -5.91
C TYR A 53 3.91 6.95 -4.87
N SER A 54 4.29 8.10 -4.36
CA SER A 54 3.48 8.88 -3.42
C SER A 54 3.69 10.37 -3.60
N MET A 55 2.68 11.17 -3.24
CA MET A 55 2.80 12.63 -3.19
C MET A 55 3.47 13.10 -1.90
N SER A 56 3.32 12.36 -0.81
CA SER A 56 3.71 12.73 0.56
C SER A 56 4.73 11.79 1.18
N ALA A 57 4.78 10.52 0.75
CA ALA A 57 5.67 9.49 1.30
C ALA A 57 6.85 9.15 0.39
N GLN A 58 7.83 8.48 0.97
CA GLN A 58 9.03 7.97 0.34
C GLN A 58 9.38 6.61 0.94
N GLU A 59 9.92 5.70 0.14
CA GLU A 59 10.51 4.45 0.63
C GLU A 59 11.96 4.64 1.03
N TYR A 60 12.35 3.84 2.03
CA TYR A 60 13.69 3.80 2.58
C TYR A 60 14.09 2.35 2.84
N LEU A 61 15.32 2.00 2.50
CA LEU A 61 15.94 0.79 3.02
C LEU A 61 16.57 1.11 4.37
N VAL A 62 16.14 0.40 5.41
CA VAL A 62 16.64 0.55 6.78
C VAL A 62 17.36 -0.73 7.19
N GLU A 63 18.59 -0.62 7.63
CA GLU A 63 19.38 -1.73 8.14
C GLU A 63 19.92 -1.45 9.54
N GLY A 64 19.90 -2.46 10.39
CA GLY A 64 20.49 -2.40 11.73
C GLY A 64 20.97 -3.78 12.19
N LYS A 65 21.73 -3.81 13.26
CA LYS A 65 22.21 -5.07 13.86
C LYS A 65 21.69 -5.17 15.28
N SER A 66 21.18 -6.34 15.63
CA SER A 66 20.76 -6.65 16.98
C SER A 66 21.02 -8.12 17.31
N THR A 67 20.64 -8.53 18.51
CA THR A 67 20.80 -9.89 19.02
C THR A 67 19.52 -10.39 19.65
N ILE A 68 19.33 -11.69 19.63
CA ILE A 68 18.34 -12.40 20.44
C ILE A 68 19.05 -13.44 21.30
N VAL A 69 18.40 -13.84 22.39
CA VAL A 69 18.86 -14.94 23.25
C VAL A 69 17.70 -15.92 23.41
N LEU A 70 17.87 -17.16 22.98
CA LEU A 70 16.89 -18.22 23.16
C LEU A 70 16.80 -18.64 24.63
N ASP A 71 15.69 -19.26 25.00
CA ASP A 71 15.52 -19.85 26.33
C ASP A 71 16.54 -20.96 26.56
N ALA A 72 16.97 -21.14 27.81
CA ALA A 72 18.00 -22.11 28.20
C ALA A 72 17.67 -23.55 27.78
N SER A 73 16.38 -23.89 27.62
CA SER A 73 15.93 -25.19 27.14
C SER A 73 16.43 -25.53 25.72
N PHE A 74 16.78 -24.53 24.94
CA PHE A 74 17.31 -24.72 23.58
C PHE A 74 18.79 -25.11 23.55
N ALA A 75 19.54 -24.98 24.65
CA ALA A 75 20.95 -25.34 24.69
C ALA A 75 21.23 -26.80 24.29
N THR A 76 20.29 -27.70 24.54
CA THR A 76 20.37 -29.14 24.24
C THR A 76 19.72 -29.55 22.93
N LYS A 77 19.11 -28.60 22.22
CA LYS A 77 18.45 -28.83 20.94
C LYS A 77 19.45 -28.94 19.78
N THR A 78 19.01 -29.49 18.68
CA THR A 78 19.81 -29.52 17.43
C THR A 78 20.03 -28.12 16.87
N VAL A 79 21.03 -27.96 16.01
CA VAL A 79 21.30 -26.68 15.31
C VAL A 79 20.06 -26.22 14.55
N ASP A 80 19.40 -27.14 13.83
CA ASP A 80 18.20 -26.80 13.03
C ASP A 80 17.02 -26.34 13.89
N GLU A 81 16.82 -26.97 15.05
CA GLU A 81 15.77 -26.56 15.99
C GLU A 81 16.06 -25.18 16.56
N ARG A 82 17.31 -24.90 16.94
CA ARG A 82 17.72 -23.59 17.46
C ARG A 82 17.61 -22.51 16.39
N LEU A 83 18.05 -22.80 15.17
CA LEU A 83 17.95 -21.84 14.06
C LEU A 83 16.49 -21.53 13.70
N ARG A 84 15.61 -22.53 13.70
CA ARG A 84 14.17 -22.33 13.45
C ARG A 84 13.55 -21.43 14.49
N GLU A 85 13.83 -21.67 15.78
CA GLU A 85 13.34 -20.82 16.86
C GLU A 85 13.96 -19.41 16.80
N ALA A 86 15.26 -19.33 16.49
CA ALA A 86 15.92 -18.03 16.32
C ALA A 86 15.26 -17.20 15.22
N LYS A 87 14.95 -17.79 14.06
CA LYS A 87 14.22 -17.12 12.98
C LYS A 87 12.85 -16.61 13.44
N ARG A 88 12.10 -17.44 14.18
CA ARG A 88 10.80 -17.04 14.72
C ARG A 88 10.92 -15.84 15.65
N ILE A 89 11.83 -15.90 16.62
CA ILE A 89 12.06 -14.80 17.58
C ILE A 89 12.60 -13.55 16.90
N VAL A 90 13.48 -13.69 15.90
CA VAL A 90 13.97 -12.55 15.10
C VAL A 90 12.81 -11.88 14.37
N GLY A 91 11.90 -12.65 13.79
CA GLY A 91 10.69 -12.10 13.14
C GLY A 91 9.87 -11.25 14.09
N LEU A 92 9.59 -11.77 15.29
CA LEU A 92 8.85 -11.03 16.32
C LEU A 92 9.60 -9.78 16.79
N LYS A 93 10.92 -9.89 16.98
CA LYS A 93 11.74 -8.75 17.38
C LYS A 93 11.77 -7.66 16.31
N GLN A 94 11.75 -8.00 15.04
CA GLN A 94 11.68 -6.98 13.98
C GLN A 94 10.35 -6.24 13.99
N ILE A 95 9.24 -6.92 14.27
CA ILE A 95 7.94 -6.25 14.45
C ILE A 95 8.01 -5.27 15.63
N ALA A 96 8.63 -5.68 16.74
CA ALA A 96 8.83 -4.79 17.88
C ALA A 96 9.71 -3.59 17.53
N ILE A 97 10.82 -3.79 16.82
CA ILE A 97 11.68 -2.69 16.32
C ILE A 97 10.86 -1.71 15.49
N ALA A 98 10.04 -2.23 14.56
CA ALA A 98 9.15 -1.43 13.73
C ALA A 98 8.25 -0.53 14.55
N TRP A 99 7.59 -1.12 15.53
CA TRP A 99 6.68 -0.37 16.38
C TRP A 99 7.42 0.75 17.14
N PHE A 100 8.59 0.47 17.74
CA PHE A 100 9.38 1.49 18.44
C PHE A 100 9.86 2.59 17.51
N MET A 101 10.21 2.29 16.26
CA MET A 101 10.56 3.29 15.26
C MET A 101 9.35 4.17 14.93
N THR A 102 8.20 3.57 14.68
CA THR A 102 6.94 4.30 14.42
C THR A 102 6.59 5.20 15.61
N GLN A 103 6.69 4.69 16.83
CA GLN A 103 6.41 5.47 18.06
C GLN A 103 7.38 6.65 18.20
N TYR A 104 8.67 6.45 17.93
CA TYR A 104 9.65 7.54 17.94
C TYR A 104 9.29 8.64 16.94
N LEU A 105 8.85 8.29 15.74
CA LEU A 105 8.48 9.27 14.72
C LEU A 105 7.17 9.99 15.05
N VAL A 106 6.20 9.28 15.64
CA VAL A 106 4.98 9.89 16.14
C VAL A 106 5.29 10.91 17.25
N ASP A 107 6.17 10.59 18.16
CA ASP A 107 6.60 11.53 19.21
C ASP A 107 7.27 12.78 18.60
N LYS A 108 8.10 12.60 17.56
CA LYS A 108 8.73 13.72 16.84
C LYS A 108 7.72 14.59 16.09
N GLU A 109 6.68 14.00 15.52
CA GLU A 109 5.61 14.74 14.86
C GLU A 109 4.80 15.58 15.89
N HIS A 110 4.61 15.06 17.09
CA HIS A 110 3.98 15.80 18.18
C HIS A 110 4.82 17.01 18.64
N ASP A 111 6.13 16.87 18.66
CA ASP A 111 7.07 17.95 19.05
C ASP A 111 7.14 19.04 17.98
N ASP A 112 6.93 18.69 16.70
CA ASP A 112 6.88 19.62 15.57
C ASP A 112 5.63 19.36 14.70
N PRO A 113 4.52 20.05 14.99
CA PRO A 113 3.27 19.86 14.26
C PRO A 113 3.35 20.28 12.79
N ASN A 114 4.44 20.94 12.35
CA ASN A 114 4.67 21.24 10.94
C ASN A 114 5.46 20.14 10.22
N ALA A 115 5.94 19.15 10.96
CA ALA A 115 6.69 18.03 10.41
C ALA A 115 5.72 16.87 10.15
N SER A 116 5.63 16.44 8.91
CA SER A 116 4.84 15.30 8.47
C SER A 116 5.73 14.07 8.33
N PHE A 117 5.94 13.32 9.39
CA PHE A 117 6.78 12.12 9.32
C PHE A 117 6.00 10.87 8.95
N GLY A 118 4.76 10.80 9.37
CA GLY A 118 3.85 9.73 9.06
C GLY A 118 4.17 8.34 9.60
N GLY A 119 5.25 8.20 10.31
CA GLY A 119 5.72 6.91 10.80
C GLY A 119 6.32 6.00 9.72
N PHE A 120 6.91 4.90 10.12
CA PHE A 120 7.26 3.80 9.22
C PHE A 120 6.08 2.85 9.14
N GLY A 121 5.31 2.94 8.09
CA GLY A 121 4.38 1.88 7.73
C GLY A 121 5.13 0.70 7.13
N GLY A 122 4.56 -0.48 7.26
CA GLY A 122 4.91 -1.61 6.45
C GLY A 122 6.28 -2.20 6.66
N MET A 123 6.59 -2.56 7.85
CA MET A 123 7.73 -3.44 8.04
C MET A 123 7.34 -4.82 7.56
N ALA A 124 7.85 -5.18 6.39
CA ALA A 124 7.62 -6.50 5.86
C ALA A 124 7.96 -7.53 6.92
N LYS A 125 6.99 -8.34 7.29
CA LYS A 125 7.25 -9.56 8.02
C LYS A 125 8.21 -10.36 7.19
N ALA A 126 9.00 -11.16 7.76
CA ALA A 126 9.62 -12.32 7.17
C ALA A 126 9.84 -12.27 5.65
N GLY A 127 10.87 -12.54 5.20
CA GLY A 127 11.33 -12.51 3.82
C GLY A 127 12.56 -11.64 3.69
N ALA A 128 12.69 -10.69 4.58
CA ALA A 128 13.89 -9.90 4.66
C ALA A 128 15.04 -10.59 5.37
N TYR A 129 14.83 -11.78 5.95
CA TYR A 129 15.91 -12.50 6.60
C TYR A 129 16.29 -13.72 5.84
N GLU A 130 17.46 -13.64 5.29
CA GLU A 130 18.15 -14.82 4.84
C GLU A 130 18.94 -15.43 5.99
N ASP A 131 19.08 -16.73 5.96
CA ASP A 131 19.81 -17.51 6.97
C ASP A 131 21.24 -17.05 7.17
N LEU A 132 21.86 -16.49 6.14
CA LEU A 132 23.22 -15.96 6.20
C LEU A 132 23.35 -14.75 7.15
N GLU A 133 22.27 -14.09 7.48
CA GLU A 133 22.27 -12.89 8.33
C GLU A 133 21.94 -13.21 9.79
N ILE A 134 21.53 -14.44 10.08
CA ILE A 134 21.32 -14.95 11.44
C ILE A 134 22.51 -15.85 11.80
N ARG A 135 23.28 -15.47 12.81
CA ARG A 135 24.50 -16.17 13.21
C ARG A 135 24.45 -16.58 14.66
N GLU A 136 24.55 -17.91 14.88
CA GLU A 136 24.66 -18.49 16.22
C GLU A 136 26.02 -18.17 16.83
N ARG A 137 26.05 -17.74 18.09
CA ARG A 137 27.28 -17.58 18.87
C ARG A 137 27.71 -18.90 19.53
N ALA A 138 28.94 -18.93 20.07
CA ALA A 138 29.51 -20.12 20.70
C ALA A 138 28.73 -20.66 21.92
N ASP A 139 27.93 -19.82 22.58
CA ASP A 139 27.06 -20.21 23.69
C ASP A 139 25.82 -20.99 23.24
N LYS A 140 25.56 -21.11 21.94
CA LYS A 140 24.44 -21.83 21.30
C LYS A 140 23.05 -21.25 21.62
N LEU A 141 22.98 -20.14 22.32
CA LEU A 141 21.72 -19.49 22.71
C LEU A 141 21.60 -18.08 22.14
N THR A 142 22.71 -17.39 21.99
CA THR A 142 22.73 -16.03 21.42
C THR A 142 22.87 -16.07 19.91
N PHE A 143 22.04 -15.31 19.23
CA PHE A 143 22.08 -15.14 17.76
C PHE A 143 22.20 -13.66 17.42
N ASP A 144 23.19 -13.35 16.59
CA ASP A 144 23.29 -12.05 15.93
C ASP A 144 22.46 -12.05 14.66
N PHE A 145 21.77 -10.96 14.37
CA PHE A 145 21.04 -10.80 13.11
C PHE A 145 21.14 -9.38 12.56
N VAL A 146 20.93 -9.27 11.27
CA VAL A 146 20.78 -7.99 10.59
C VAL A 146 19.30 -7.72 10.39
N PHE A 147 18.84 -6.61 10.96
CA PHE A 147 17.56 -6.04 10.59
C PHE A 147 17.73 -5.33 9.25
N ARG A 148 16.97 -5.75 8.26
CA ARG A 148 16.92 -5.12 6.93
C ARG A 148 15.50 -5.09 6.46
N GLN A 149 14.98 -3.89 6.24
CA GLN A 149 13.59 -3.69 5.83
C GLN A 149 13.49 -2.53 4.86
N THR A 150 12.67 -2.69 3.82
CA THR A 150 12.08 -1.55 3.14
C THR A 150 10.94 -1.02 4.00
N ALA A 151 10.96 0.27 4.27
CA ALA A 151 9.95 0.97 5.02
C ALA A 151 9.53 2.22 4.27
N ALA A 152 8.31 2.68 4.48
CA ALA A 152 7.84 3.94 3.89
C ALA A 152 7.49 4.94 4.99
N GLY A 153 7.78 6.20 4.75
CA GLY A 153 7.53 7.31 5.67
C GLY A 153 7.45 8.64 4.93
N GLY A 154 7.30 9.74 5.66
CA GLY A 154 7.25 11.09 5.07
C GLY A 154 8.52 11.44 4.27
N LYS A 155 8.37 12.19 3.19
CA LYS A 155 9.50 12.66 2.36
C LYS A 155 10.55 13.47 3.13
N ASN A 156 10.15 14.10 4.22
CA ASN A 156 11.02 14.85 5.12
C ASN A 156 11.63 14.02 6.27
N LEU A 157 11.37 12.73 6.33
CA LEU A 157 11.80 11.85 7.42
C LEU A 157 13.31 11.98 7.72
N MET A 158 14.14 11.94 6.69
CA MET A 158 15.59 12.03 6.87
C MET A 158 16.06 13.38 7.43
N MET A 159 15.29 14.45 7.24
CA MET A 159 15.59 15.76 7.82
C MET A 159 15.31 15.81 9.33
N SER A 160 14.51 14.90 9.83
CA SER A 160 14.03 14.87 11.21
C SER A 160 14.78 13.86 12.09
N LEU A 161 15.39 12.87 11.44
CA LEU A 161 16.24 11.92 12.14
C LEU A 161 17.61 12.55 12.47
N PRO A 162 18.23 12.18 13.58
CA PRO A 162 19.57 12.65 13.95
C PRO A 162 20.65 11.96 13.10
N ILE A 163 20.57 12.13 11.78
CA ILE A 163 21.44 11.45 10.82
C ILE A 163 22.87 12.00 10.91
N ARG A 164 23.81 11.09 10.87
CA ARG A 164 25.24 11.34 10.72
C ARG A 164 25.83 10.39 9.68
N VAL A 165 26.95 10.75 9.12
CA VAL A 165 27.68 9.85 8.20
C VAL A 165 28.69 9.03 9.01
N ALA A 166 28.62 7.68 8.86
CA ALA A 166 29.57 6.76 9.45
C ALA A 166 29.86 5.62 8.48
N GLY A 167 31.14 5.40 8.17
CA GLY A 167 31.57 4.37 7.22
C GLY A 167 31.01 4.53 5.81
N GLY A 168 30.79 5.80 5.38
CA GLY A 168 30.21 6.10 4.06
C GLY A 168 28.69 5.88 3.94
N LYS A 169 28.01 5.57 5.05
CA LYS A 169 26.56 5.41 5.12
C LYS A 169 25.91 6.51 5.97
N GLN A 170 24.69 6.89 5.63
CA GLN A 170 23.86 7.69 6.51
C GLN A 170 23.31 6.78 7.62
N VAL A 171 23.51 7.17 8.88
CA VAL A 171 23.12 6.37 10.03
C VAL A 171 22.49 7.25 11.11
N PHE A 172 21.61 6.64 11.91
CA PHE A 172 21.07 7.24 13.13
C PHE A 172 20.99 6.19 14.25
N ASP A 173 21.02 6.68 15.48
CA ASP A 173 20.90 5.82 16.66
C ASP A 173 19.48 5.94 17.24
N LEU A 174 18.89 4.81 17.62
CA LEU A 174 17.60 4.76 18.27
C LEU A 174 17.68 3.87 19.52
N GLU A 175 17.17 4.35 20.65
CA GLU A 175 16.93 3.55 21.84
C GLU A 175 15.53 2.95 21.76
N ILE A 176 15.46 1.64 21.66
CA ILE A 176 14.21 0.87 21.58
C ILE A 176 14.01 0.04 22.82
N GLY A 177 12.78 -0.39 23.05
CA GLY A 177 12.46 -1.36 24.08
C GLY A 177 13.08 -2.74 23.79
N LYS A 178 13.39 -3.46 24.85
CA LYS A 178 13.96 -4.81 24.79
C LYS A 178 12.96 -5.81 25.38
N PRO A 179 11.94 -6.24 24.62
CA PRO A 179 10.99 -7.24 25.10
C PRO A 179 11.70 -8.56 25.39
N SER A 180 11.28 -9.22 26.47
CA SER A 180 11.70 -10.59 26.77
C SER A 180 11.08 -11.58 25.77
N ASN A 181 11.63 -12.82 25.71
CA ASN A 181 11.05 -13.87 24.85
C ASN A 181 9.57 -14.12 25.18
N ALA A 182 9.19 -14.08 26.45
CA ALA A 182 7.78 -14.23 26.85
C ALA A 182 6.90 -13.11 26.28
N GLN A 183 7.36 -11.87 26.35
CA GLN A 183 6.65 -10.73 25.78
C GLN A 183 6.63 -10.78 24.24
N MET A 184 7.72 -11.24 23.60
CA MET A 184 7.72 -11.45 22.15
C MET A 184 6.74 -12.56 21.73
N ASN A 185 6.60 -13.61 22.52
CA ASN A 185 5.59 -14.64 22.25
C ASN A 185 4.15 -14.09 22.36
N GLU A 186 3.90 -13.09 23.20
CA GLU A 186 2.60 -12.43 23.26
C GLU A 186 2.29 -11.65 21.98
N LEU A 187 3.31 -11.22 21.20
CA LEU A 187 3.09 -10.54 19.93
C LEU A 187 2.35 -11.40 18.90
N GLU A 188 2.48 -12.73 18.98
CA GLU A 188 1.79 -13.65 18.06
C GLU A 188 0.28 -13.76 18.34
N THR A 189 -0.15 -13.43 19.56
CA THR A 189 -1.53 -13.63 20.00
C THR A 189 -2.22 -12.38 20.50
N ASN A 190 -1.46 -11.31 20.77
CA ASN A 190 -1.97 -10.03 21.26
C ASN A 190 -1.60 -8.90 20.30
N HIS A 191 -2.46 -8.59 19.38
CA HIS A 191 -2.27 -7.54 18.39
C HIS A 191 -2.11 -6.12 18.98
N GLU A 192 -2.48 -5.94 20.27
CA GLU A 192 -2.39 -4.67 20.98
C GLU A 192 -1.38 -4.70 22.12
N TRP A 193 -0.40 -5.60 22.10
CA TRP A 193 0.63 -5.75 23.13
C TRP A 193 1.30 -4.41 23.51
N TYR A 194 1.52 -3.53 22.54
CA TYR A 194 2.13 -2.22 22.71
C TYR A 194 1.28 -1.24 23.55
N ARG A 195 0.00 -1.55 23.76
CA ARG A 195 -0.90 -0.79 24.64
C ARG A 195 -0.82 -1.24 26.09
N SER A 196 -0.09 -2.31 26.36
CA SER A 196 0.11 -2.85 27.70
C SER A 196 1.45 -2.39 28.29
N ALA A 197 1.51 -2.24 29.63
CA ALA A 197 2.77 -1.96 30.31
C ALA A 197 3.78 -3.11 30.08
N PRO A 198 5.09 -2.81 29.93
CA PRO A 198 5.74 -1.50 30.07
C PRO A 198 5.78 -0.66 28.78
N TRP A 199 5.16 -1.12 27.68
CA TRP A 199 5.30 -0.52 26.35
C TRP A 199 4.36 0.64 26.12
N SER A 200 3.17 0.62 26.74
CA SER A 200 2.24 1.75 26.72
C SER A 200 2.92 3.01 27.28
N GLY A 201 2.99 4.06 26.45
CA GLY A 201 3.69 5.29 26.84
C GLY A 201 5.22 5.12 26.94
N TRP A 202 5.79 4.25 26.11
CA TRP A 202 7.23 4.00 26.06
C TRP A 202 8.04 5.30 26.02
N ASN A 203 8.97 5.44 26.97
CA ASN A 203 9.90 6.54 27.02
C ASN A 203 11.31 6.03 27.36
N PRO A 204 12.25 6.02 26.42
CA PRO A 204 13.59 5.50 26.63
C PRO A 204 14.38 6.29 27.68
N SER A 205 14.03 7.55 27.96
CA SER A 205 14.72 8.37 28.98
C SER A 205 14.43 7.92 30.41
N THR A 206 13.29 7.27 30.65
CA THR A 206 12.88 6.78 31.97
C THR A 206 13.04 5.27 32.13
N ALA A 207 13.26 4.54 31.03
CA ALA A 207 13.45 3.10 31.03
C ALA A 207 14.81 2.72 31.63
N SER A 208 14.85 1.60 32.38
CA SER A 208 16.11 1.05 32.92
C SER A 208 16.97 0.46 31.78
N ALA A 209 18.26 0.29 32.04
CA ALA A 209 19.22 -0.17 31.05
C ALA A 209 18.95 -1.60 30.55
N ASP A 210 18.31 -2.45 31.34
CA ASP A 210 17.91 -3.81 30.97
C ASP A 210 16.62 -3.86 30.15
N GLN A 211 15.81 -2.81 30.20
CA GLN A 211 14.57 -2.69 29.44
C GLN A 211 14.76 -2.10 28.04
N LYS A 212 15.95 -1.61 27.72
CA LYS A 212 16.22 -0.96 26.43
C LYS A 212 17.51 -1.44 25.79
N GLU A 213 17.58 -1.25 24.49
CA GLU A 213 18.80 -1.41 23.71
C GLU A 213 18.96 -0.25 22.73
N LYS A 214 20.20 0.07 22.39
CA LYS A 214 20.53 1.06 21.40
C LYS A 214 20.93 0.35 20.11
N ILE A 215 20.23 0.66 19.03
CA ILE A 215 20.57 0.17 17.69
C ILE A 215 20.99 1.34 16.82
N THR A 216 22.07 1.16 16.07
CA THR A 216 22.47 2.06 14.99
C THR A 216 21.89 1.53 13.69
N PHE A 217 21.02 2.33 13.07
CA PHE A 217 20.43 2.03 11.78
C PHE A 217 21.14 2.81 10.69
N SER A 218 21.42 2.16 9.56
CA SER A 218 21.63 2.87 8.31
C SER A 218 20.30 3.08 7.59
N ILE A 219 20.19 4.17 6.85
CA ILE A 219 19.01 4.52 6.08
C ILE A 219 19.41 5.04 4.70
N VAL A 220 18.75 4.52 3.68
CA VAL A 220 18.97 4.92 2.28
C VAL A 220 17.62 5.18 1.65
N LYS A 221 17.48 6.26 0.88
CA LYS A 221 16.29 6.48 0.06
C LYS A 221 16.24 5.45 -1.06
N GLU A 222 15.07 4.91 -1.31
CA GLU A 222 14.85 4.09 -2.49
C GLU A 222 14.37 4.95 -3.65
N LYS A 223 14.51 4.41 -4.86
CA LYS A 223 14.05 5.03 -6.09
C LYS A 223 12.53 5.20 -6.07
N VAL A 224 12.04 6.24 -6.71
CA VAL A 224 10.63 6.62 -6.76
C VAL A 224 10.09 6.42 -8.17
N SER A 225 8.93 5.77 -8.26
CA SER A 225 8.18 5.67 -9.52
C SER A 225 7.71 7.02 -10.03
N THR A 226 7.41 7.06 -11.31
CA THR A 226 6.81 8.22 -11.96
C THR A 226 5.29 8.11 -12.00
N ASP A 227 4.59 9.25 -11.99
CA ASP A 227 3.14 9.34 -12.08
C ASP A 227 2.59 8.59 -13.32
N GLY A 228 1.37 8.09 -13.20
CA GLY A 228 0.67 7.33 -14.23
C GLY A 228 -0.85 7.56 -14.17
N PHE A 229 -1.56 6.78 -14.97
CA PHE A 229 -3.02 6.67 -14.93
C PHE A 229 -3.41 5.23 -14.62
N PHE A 230 -4.48 4.99 -13.89
CA PHE A 230 -5.07 3.66 -13.90
C PHE A 230 -5.41 3.25 -15.34
N ASP A 231 -5.14 2.00 -15.68
CA ASP A 231 -5.49 1.49 -17.02
C ASP A 231 -6.99 1.20 -17.12
N ILE A 232 -7.78 2.26 -17.14
CA ILE A 232 -9.24 2.19 -17.26
C ILE A 232 -9.66 1.50 -18.58
N ALA A 233 -8.82 1.54 -19.60
CA ALA A 233 -9.09 0.84 -20.84
C ALA A 233 -9.10 -0.68 -20.65
N ARG A 234 -8.16 -1.21 -19.88
CA ARG A 234 -8.13 -2.63 -19.47
C ARG A 234 -9.23 -2.97 -18.48
N LEU A 235 -9.43 -2.15 -17.43
CA LEU A 235 -10.49 -2.36 -16.44
C LEU A 235 -11.89 -2.43 -17.05
N THR A 236 -12.10 -1.78 -18.20
CA THR A 236 -13.41 -1.73 -18.86
C THR A 236 -13.47 -2.53 -20.17
N ALA A 237 -12.46 -3.35 -20.46
CA ALA A 237 -12.31 -4.02 -21.74
C ALA A 237 -13.46 -4.97 -22.07
N ASP A 238 -14.02 -5.66 -21.10
CA ASP A 238 -15.14 -6.59 -21.23
C ASP A 238 -16.53 -5.90 -21.18
N GLY A 239 -16.58 -4.56 -21.07
CA GLY A 239 -17.81 -3.78 -21.01
C GLY A 239 -18.39 -3.61 -19.61
N LYS A 240 -17.64 -3.97 -18.56
CA LYS A 240 -18.01 -3.74 -17.16
C LYS A 240 -16.81 -3.30 -16.33
N LEU A 241 -17.09 -2.82 -15.13
CA LEU A 241 -16.13 -2.54 -14.07
C LEU A 241 -16.73 -3.05 -12.77
N ASP A 242 -16.20 -4.16 -12.29
CA ASP A 242 -16.66 -4.86 -11.09
C ASP A 242 -15.85 -4.42 -9.87
N MET A 243 -16.54 -3.91 -8.85
CA MET A 243 -15.93 -3.36 -7.64
C MET A 243 -16.56 -3.96 -6.38
N ASP A 244 -15.75 -4.44 -5.46
CA ASP A 244 -16.19 -4.88 -4.14
C ASP A 244 -15.55 -4.00 -3.05
N VAL A 245 -16.35 -3.61 -2.06
CA VAL A 245 -15.95 -2.74 -0.94
C VAL A 245 -16.19 -3.48 0.37
N PHE A 246 -15.17 -3.60 1.19
CA PHE A 246 -15.20 -4.19 2.51
C PHE A 246 -15.01 -3.10 3.56
N PHE A 247 -16.00 -2.92 4.43
CA PHE A 247 -15.87 -2.10 5.64
C PHE A 247 -15.50 -3.00 6.80
N GLY A 248 -14.24 -2.90 7.24
CA GLY A 248 -13.68 -3.72 8.29
C GLY A 248 -14.31 -3.43 9.65
N TRP A 249 -14.34 -4.46 10.49
CA TRP A 249 -14.90 -4.35 11.83
C TRP A 249 -14.23 -3.25 12.66
N ASP A 250 -15.01 -2.54 13.46
CA ASP A 250 -14.56 -1.46 14.31
C ASP A 250 -15.04 -1.63 15.74
N TYR A 251 -14.11 -1.50 16.69
CA TYR A 251 -14.35 -1.67 18.12
C TYR A 251 -14.59 -0.35 18.88
N HIS A 252 -14.50 0.80 18.21
CA HIS A 252 -14.69 2.09 18.87
C HIS A 252 -16.14 2.58 18.86
N SER A 253 -16.78 2.53 17.70
CA SER A 253 -18.09 3.18 17.49
C SER A 253 -18.92 2.56 16.38
N ASP A 254 -18.68 1.29 16.03
CA ASP A 254 -19.33 0.59 14.92
C ASP A 254 -19.21 1.37 13.59
N TYR A 255 -18.03 1.92 13.32
CA TYR A 255 -17.81 2.71 12.11
C TYR A 255 -18.07 1.90 10.84
N HIS A 256 -17.79 0.60 10.82
CA HIS A 256 -18.10 -0.28 9.70
C HIS A 256 -19.59 -0.25 9.32
N LEU A 257 -20.50 -0.20 10.30
CA LEU A 257 -21.94 -0.08 10.06
C LEU A 257 -22.30 1.33 9.56
N LYS A 258 -21.73 2.38 10.18
CA LYS A 258 -21.97 3.77 9.79
C LYS A 258 -21.45 4.04 8.38
N HIS A 259 -20.23 3.62 8.08
CA HIS A 259 -19.59 3.87 6.79
C HIS A 259 -20.24 3.09 5.66
N SER A 260 -20.56 1.81 5.86
CA SER A 260 -21.31 1.04 4.87
C SER A 260 -22.67 1.67 4.55
N LYS A 261 -23.36 2.23 5.56
CA LYS A 261 -24.64 2.95 5.39
C LYS A 261 -24.45 4.28 4.67
N GLN A 262 -23.43 5.04 5.02
CA GLN A 262 -23.09 6.31 4.34
C GLN A 262 -22.71 6.05 2.88
N PHE A 263 -21.92 5.04 2.62
CA PHE A 263 -21.51 4.66 1.26
C PHE A 263 -22.68 4.14 0.43
N PHE A 264 -23.59 3.36 1.02
CA PHE A 264 -24.86 2.95 0.40
C PHE A 264 -25.67 4.17 -0.07
N THR A 265 -25.82 5.18 0.79
CA THR A 265 -26.54 6.41 0.47
C THR A 265 -25.83 7.19 -0.62
N TRP A 266 -24.51 7.35 -0.48
CA TRP A 266 -23.68 8.07 -1.45
C TRP A 266 -23.74 7.44 -2.85
N LEU A 267 -23.72 6.11 -2.99
CA LEU A 267 -23.86 5.44 -4.29
C LEU A 267 -25.20 5.81 -4.97
N LYS A 268 -26.29 5.86 -4.21
CA LYS A 268 -27.59 6.30 -4.74
C LYS A 268 -27.55 7.75 -5.22
N GLU A 269 -26.92 8.64 -4.46
CA GLU A 269 -26.71 10.05 -4.82
C GLU A 269 -25.82 10.19 -6.07
N GLN A 270 -24.85 9.28 -6.24
CA GLN A 270 -24.06 9.20 -7.49
C GLN A 270 -24.85 8.63 -8.67
N GLY A 271 -26.14 8.27 -8.50
CA GLY A 271 -27.02 7.76 -9.53
C GLY A 271 -26.84 6.26 -9.84
N PHE A 272 -26.33 5.49 -8.91
CA PHE A 272 -26.39 4.03 -9.00
C PHE A 272 -27.78 3.52 -8.63
N ARG A 273 -28.26 2.53 -9.37
CA ARG A 273 -29.44 1.76 -9.03
C ARG A 273 -29.06 0.80 -7.90
N SER A 274 -29.73 0.92 -6.77
CA SER A 274 -29.52 0.07 -5.61
C SER A 274 -30.11 -1.33 -5.81
N PRO A 275 -29.45 -2.40 -5.33
CA PRO A 275 -30.00 -3.76 -5.36
C PRO A 275 -31.11 -3.97 -4.33
N THR A 276 -31.18 -3.14 -3.29
CA THR A 276 -32.18 -3.22 -2.21
C THR A 276 -32.84 -1.86 -1.96
N THR A 277 -33.98 -1.84 -1.29
CA THR A 277 -34.71 -0.61 -0.94
C THR A 277 -34.01 0.20 0.15
N SER A 278 -33.39 -0.50 1.12
CA SER A 278 -32.69 0.13 2.24
C SER A 278 -31.40 -0.61 2.57
N TRP A 279 -30.50 0.08 3.27
CA TRP A 279 -29.27 -0.52 3.81
C TRP A 279 -29.55 -1.67 4.79
N ASP A 280 -30.62 -1.57 5.56
CA ASP A 280 -30.97 -2.58 6.57
C ASP A 280 -31.27 -3.96 5.96
N THR A 281 -31.73 -3.99 4.70
CA THR A 281 -32.02 -5.21 3.94
C THR A 281 -30.85 -5.69 3.06
N LEU A 282 -29.71 -4.99 3.10
CA LEU A 282 -28.53 -5.38 2.36
C LEU A 282 -27.88 -6.61 2.98
N THR A 283 -27.60 -7.61 2.15
CA THR A 283 -26.92 -8.86 2.50
C THR A 283 -25.81 -9.15 1.50
N PRO A 284 -24.86 -10.06 1.76
CA PRO A 284 -23.83 -10.45 0.79
C PRO A 284 -24.38 -10.92 -0.56
N THR A 285 -25.62 -11.46 -0.57
CA THR A 285 -26.28 -11.98 -1.77
C THR A 285 -27.21 -11.00 -2.47
N SER A 286 -27.33 -9.77 -1.98
CA SER A 286 -28.24 -8.76 -2.54
C SER A 286 -27.90 -8.30 -3.97
N GLY A 287 -26.69 -8.60 -4.46
CA GLY A 287 -26.22 -8.16 -5.76
C GLY A 287 -25.54 -6.79 -5.72
N ALA A 288 -25.27 -6.22 -6.90
CA ALA A 288 -24.51 -5.00 -7.05
C ALA A 288 -25.40 -3.75 -7.20
N PHE A 289 -24.89 -2.62 -6.73
CA PHE A 289 -25.30 -1.31 -7.22
C PHE A 289 -24.85 -1.17 -8.67
N THR A 290 -25.71 -0.71 -9.56
CA THR A 290 -25.42 -0.67 -10.99
C THR A 290 -25.60 0.71 -11.60
N LYS A 291 -24.70 1.08 -12.52
CA LYS A 291 -24.78 2.31 -13.31
C LYS A 291 -24.14 2.08 -14.66
N THR A 292 -24.68 2.67 -15.72
CA THR A 292 -24.05 2.63 -17.03
C THR A 292 -23.38 3.97 -17.34
N VAL A 293 -22.16 3.90 -17.86
CA VAL A 293 -21.38 5.06 -18.32
C VAL A 293 -20.82 4.80 -19.71
N LYS A 294 -20.29 5.83 -20.36
CA LYS A 294 -19.59 5.68 -21.64
C LYS A 294 -18.08 5.61 -21.42
N ALA A 295 -17.40 4.64 -22.03
CA ALA A 295 -15.95 4.55 -22.12
C ALA A 295 -15.56 4.32 -23.59
N ASP A 296 -14.77 5.19 -24.17
CA ASP A 296 -14.35 5.15 -25.59
C ASP A 296 -15.53 4.87 -26.57
N GLY A 297 -16.67 5.51 -26.34
CA GLY A 297 -17.88 5.35 -27.16
C GLY A 297 -18.74 4.12 -26.86
N ARG A 298 -18.29 3.19 -26.03
CA ARG A 298 -19.03 2.00 -25.59
C ARG A 298 -19.77 2.22 -24.29
N ASP A 299 -20.86 1.50 -24.09
CA ASP A 299 -21.49 1.40 -22.76
C ASP A 299 -20.65 0.48 -21.87
N VAL A 300 -20.39 0.93 -20.66
CA VAL A 300 -19.74 0.16 -19.61
C VAL A 300 -20.65 0.11 -18.41
N LYS A 301 -20.90 -1.09 -17.90
CA LYS A 301 -21.68 -1.32 -16.69
C LYS A 301 -20.75 -1.24 -15.48
N LEU A 302 -21.00 -0.28 -14.60
CA LEU A 302 -20.36 -0.21 -13.28
C LEU A 302 -21.15 -1.05 -12.30
N GLU A 303 -20.49 -1.92 -11.58
CA GLU A 303 -21.05 -2.75 -10.51
C GLU A 303 -20.28 -2.54 -9.21
N VAL A 304 -20.99 -2.23 -8.13
CA VAL A 304 -20.38 -2.03 -6.80
C VAL A 304 -21.12 -2.87 -5.78
N ARG A 305 -20.43 -3.69 -5.01
CA ARG A 305 -20.98 -4.46 -3.89
C ARG A 305 -20.37 -3.99 -2.59
N ILE A 306 -21.16 -4.01 -1.53
CA ILE A 306 -20.76 -3.56 -0.20
C ILE A 306 -20.82 -4.75 0.75
N TYR A 307 -19.72 -5.01 1.45
CA TYR A 307 -19.58 -6.06 2.45
C TYR A 307 -19.16 -5.48 3.79
N PHE A 308 -19.76 -5.97 4.84
CA PHE A 308 -19.48 -5.57 6.23
C PHE A 308 -20.03 -6.59 7.21
N GLY A 309 -19.44 -6.67 8.39
CA GLY A 309 -19.97 -7.45 9.49
C GLY A 309 -21.25 -6.83 10.04
N LYS A 310 -22.33 -7.62 10.17
CA LYS A 310 -23.60 -7.15 10.74
C LYS A 310 -24.05 -8.07 11.86
N PRO A 311 -24.07 -7.59 13.12
CA PRO A 311 -24.47 -8.40 14.28
C PRO A 311 -25.83 -9.09 14.10
N GLY A 312 -25.95 -10.34 14.54
CA GLY A 312 -27.17 -11.13 14.47
C GLY A 312 -27.57 -11.59 13.07
N THR A 313 -26.67 -11.52 12.08
CA THR A 313 -26.88 -12.01 10.71
C THR A 313 -25.87 -13.07 10.33
N THR A 314 -25.91 -13.55 9.07
CA THR A 314 -24.90 -14.49 8.56
C THR A 314 -23.49 -13.90 8.47
N THR A 315 -23.35 -12.57 8.51
CA THR A 315 -22.07 -11.86 8.57
C THR A 315 -21.79 -11.29 9.96
N ASP A 316 -22.32 -11.92 11.01
CA ASP A 316 -22.06 -11.46 12.38
C ASP A 316 -20.56 -11.47 12.66
N PRO A 317 -19.91 -10.30 12.85
CA PRO A 317 -18.46 -10.21 12.97
C PRO A 317 -17.94 -10.80 14.29
N ASP A 318 -18.82 -11.08 15.24
CA ASP A 318 -18.48 -11.66 16.56
C ASP A 318 -18.51 -13.20 16.56
N THR A 319 -18.68 -13.83 15.39
CA THR A 319 -18.77 -15.29 15.24
C THR A 319 -17.80 -15.80 14.19
N ASP A 320 -17.18 -16.97 14.43
CA ASP A 320 -16.28 -17.61 13.46
C ASP A 320 -16.96 -17.85 12.10
N ALA A 321 -18.25 -18.22 12.12
CA ALA A 321 -19.01 -18.44 10.90
C ALA A 321 -19.19 -17.15 10.07
N GLY A 322 -19.47 -16.04 10.72
CA GLY A 322 -19.62 -14.75 10.06
C GLY A 322 -18.27 -14.19 9.57
N GLY A 323 -17.22 -14.33 10.39
CA GLY A 323 -15.85 -13.98 10.00
C GLY A 323 -15.40 -14.78 8.78
N LYS A 324 -15.55 -16.11 8.82
CA LYS A 324 -15.19 -17.00 7.71
C LYS A 324 -15.97 -16.72 6.42
N LEU A 325 -17.24 -16.37 6.53
CA LEU A 325 -18.04 -16.01 5.37
C LEU A 325 -17.48 -14.74 4.70
N LEU A 326 -17.17 -13.72 5.48
CA LEU A 326 -16.62 -12.45 4.96
C LEU A 326 -15.23 -12.63 4.36
N GLU A 327 -14.36 -13.40 5.01
CA GLU A 327 -13.03 -13.75 4.50
C GLU A 327 -13.11 -14.49 3.16
N ASN A 328 -13.97 -15.51 3.05
CA ASN A 328 -14.19 -16.25 1.80
C ASN A 328 -14.69 -15.33 0.67
N ILE A 329 -15.56 -14.36 0.98
CA ILE A 329 -16.02 -13.36 0.00
C ILE A 329 -14.85 -12.48 -0.43
N ALA A 330 -13.98 -12.05 0.48
CA ALA A 330 -12.81 -11.25 0.15
C ALA A 330 -11.83 -12.01 -0.76
N LEU A 331 -11.54 -13.26 -0.45
CA LEU A 331 -10.71 -14.14 -1.28
C LEU A 331 -11.32 -14.38 -2.67
N GLU A 332 -12.64 -14.55 -2.77
CA GLU A 332 -13.33 -14.68 -4.06
C GLU A 332 -13.33 -13.35 -4.83
N SER A 333 -13.37 -12.21 -4.13
CA SER A 333 -13.23 -10.89 -4.75
C SER A 333 -11.84 -10.69 -5.35
N LEU A 334 -10.78 -11.09 -4.66
CA LEU A 334 -9.40 -11.07 -5.19
C LEU A 334 -9.27 -11.90 -6.48
N LYS A 335 -10.03 -12.98 -6.59
CA LYS A 335 -10.02 -13.86 -7.76
C LYS A 335 -10.84 -13.31 -8.93
N THR A 336 -11.91 -12.58 -8.68
CA THR A 336 -12.95 -12.33 -9.70
C THR A 336 -13.22 -10.86 -10.00
N ARG A 337 -12.80 -9.90 -9.17
CA ARG A 337 -13.10 -8.46 -9.33
C ARG A 337 -11.96 -7.69 -9.98
N ASP A 338 -12.33 -6.59 -10.60
CA ASP A 338 -11.39 -5.63 -11.17
C ASP A 338 -10.84 -4.69 -10.10
N VAL A 339 -11.70 -4.32 -9.14
CA VAL A 339 -11.36 -3.39 -8.05
C VAL A 339 -11.80 -3.96 -6.72
N ILE A 340 -10.88 -4.00 -5.76
CA ILE A 340 -11.12 -4.43 -4.39
C ILE A 340 -10.75 -3.28 -3.45
N MET A 341 -11.67 -2.92 -2.56
CA MET A 341 -11.47 -1.84 -1.61
C MET A 341 -11.70 -2.35 -0.21
N TYR A 342 -10.76 -2.06 0.66
CA TYR A 342 -10.88 -2.23 2.10
C TYR A 342 -10.85 -0.87 2.78
N SER A 343 -11.65 -0.67 3.82
CA SER A 343 -11.62 0.48 4.71
C SER A 343 -11.95 0.05 6.13
N GLY A 344 -10.97 0.14 7.03
CA GLY A 344 -11.13 -0.32 8.42
C GLY A 344 -9.82 -0.44 9.19
N HIS A 345 -9.87 -1.13 10.32
CA HIS A 345 -8.67 -1.44 11.08
C HIS A 345 -7.76 -2.41 10.33
N SER A 346 -6.47 -2.14 10.38
CA SER A 346 -5.43 -3.01 9.83
C SER A 346 -4.23 -3.04 10.76
N GLY A 347 -3.44 -4.09 10.66
CA GLY A 347 -2.25 -4.24 11.48
C GLY A 347 -1.40 -5.45 11.10
N PRO A 348 -0.20 -5.58 11.70
CA PRO A 348 0.82 -6.53 11.25
C PRO A 348 0.47 -8.01 11.45
N PHE A 349 -0.55 -8.34 12.25
CA PHE A 349 -0.90 -9.73 12.57
C PHE A 349 -2.21 -10.20 11.94
N TYR A 350 -3.14 -9.27 11.70
CA TYR A 350 -4.47 -9.58 11.20
C TYR A 350 -4.75 -8.96 9.82
N GLY A 351 -3.77 -8.25 9.27
CA GLY A 351 -3.94 -7.60 7.97
C GLY A 351 -5.17 -6.71 7.96
N PHE A 352 -6.17 -7.08 7.18
CA PHE A 352 -7.49 -6.44 7.17
C PHE A 352 -8.41 -7.09 8.19
N ALA A 353 -8.80 -6.37 9.22
CA ALA A 353 -9.76 -6.81 10.23
C ALA A 353 -11.19 -6.79 9.68
N ILE A 354 -11.58 -7.79 8.91
CA ILE A 354 -12.92 -7.88 8.31
C ILE A 354 -13.96 -8.25 9.37
N ALA A 355 -13.56 -9.06 10.38
CA ALA A 355 -14.38 -9.43 11.53
C ALA A 355 -13.68 -9.08 12.86
N ASN A 356 -14.30 -9.43 13.98
CA ASN A 356 -13.86 -9.10 15.32
C ASN A 356 -12.74 -10.04 15.79
N TRP A 357 -11.51 -9.71 15.46
CA TRP A 357 -10.32 -10.46 15.86
C TRP A 357 -10.16 -10.67 17.38
N LYS A 358 -10.94 -9.95 18.22
CA LYS A 358 -10.98 -10.17 19.68
C LYS A 358 -11.87 -11.34 20.10
N LYS A 359 -12.77 -11.80 19.23
CA LYS A 359 -13.79 -12.81 19.54
C LYS A 359 -13.77 -14.01 18.60
N THR A 360 -13.26 -13.86 17.40
CA THR A 360 -13.23 -14.91 16.37
C THR A 360 -11.79 -15.19 15.93
N GLU A 361 -11.52 -16.42 15.51
CA GLU A 361 -10.25 -16.83 14.88
C GLU A 361 -10.30 -16.69 13.35
N GLU A 362 -11.42 -16.23 12.79
CA GLU A 362 -11.69 -16.11 11.37
C GLU A 362 -12.09 -14.65 11.03
N GLY A 363 -11.93 -14.26 9.79
CA GLY A 363 -12.36 -12.94 9.32
C GLY A 363 -11.27 -11.89 9.40
N ASP A 364 -10.05 -12.30 9.31
CA ASP A 364 -8.89 -11.48 8.97
C ASP A 364 -8.34 -11.89 7.60
N LEU A 365 -7.70 -10.97 6.93
CA LEU A 365 -7.02 -11.21 5.65
C LEU A 365 -5.63 -10.63 5.77
N ASP A 366 -4.69 -11.48 6.18
CA ASP A 366 -3.33 -11.08 6.44
C ASP A 366 -2.42 -11.20 5.20
N ASP A 367 -1.15 -10.84 5.36
CA ASP A 367 -0.16 -10.91 4.30
C ASP A 367 0.12 -12.34 3.81
N ALA A 368 -0.04 -13.36 4.68
CA ALA A 368 0.16 -14.75 4.29
C ALA A 368 -1.00 -15.26 3.41
N ASP A 369 -2.23 -14.86 3.72
CA ASP A 369 -3.41 -15.20 2.91
C ASP A 369 -3.35 -14.54 1.54
N ILE A 370 -2.95 -13.26 1.48
CA ILE A 370 -2.80 -12.51 0.23
C ILE A 370 -1.72 -13.13 -0.66
N ARG A 371 -0.57 -13.54 -0.11
CA ARG A 371 0.50 -14.18 -0.89
C ARG A 371 0.08 -15.49 -1.56
N VAL A 372 -0.91 -16.20 -1.02
CA VAL A 372 -1.40 -17.47 -1.57
C VAL A 372 -2.76 -17.36 -2.24
N ALA A 373 -3.37 -16.16 -2.23
CA ALA A 373 -4.66 -15.92 -2.86
C ALA A 373 -4.64 -16.23 -4.35
N GLN A 374 -5.73 -16.80 -4.85
CA GLN A 374 -5.88 -17.14 -6.27
C GLN A 374 -6.25 -15.89 -7.08
N MET A 375 -5.27 -15.05 -7.34
CA MET A 375 -5.46 -13.87 -8.18
C MET A 375 -5.22 -14.19 -9.65
N PRO A 376 -5.99 -13.62 -10.61
CA PRO A 376 -5.80 -13.87 -12.04
C PRO A 376 -4.54 -13.16 -12.56
N ALA A 377 -3.64 -13.92 -13.20
CA ALA A 377 -2.33 -13.41 -13.64
C ALA A 377 -2.43 -12.33 -14.75
N ASP A 378 -3.38 -12.49 -15.64
CA ASP A 378 -3.57 -11.66 -16.85
C ASP A 378 -4.57 -10.50 -16.67
N ARG A 379 -5.40 -10.56 -15.63
CA ARG A 379 -6.35 -9.48 -15.32
C ARG A 379 -5.64 -8.36 -14.59
N TYR A 380 -5.80 -7.14 -15.08
CA TYR A 380 -5.40 -5.96 -14.35
C TYR A 380 -6.39 -5.68 -13.21
N GLN A 381 -5.88 -5.51 -12.01
CA GLN A 381 -6.66 -5.25 -10.81
C GLN A 381 -6.14 -4.03 -10.06
N VAL A 382 -7.04 -3.34 -9.36
CA VAL A 382 -6.69 -2.22 -8.49
C VAL A 382 -7.19 -2.49 -7.08
N VAL A 383 -6.33 -2.31 -6.09
CA VAL A 383 -6.65 -2.48 -4.68
C VAL A 383 -6.51 -1.14 -3.96
N LEU A 384 -7.51 -0.77 -3.18
CA LEU A 384 -7.40 0.26 -2.16
C LEU A 384 -7.36 -0.41 -0.79
N ALA A 385 -6.22 -0.33 -0.12
CA ALA A 385 -6.01 -0.82 1.23
C ALA A 385 -6.00 0.38 2.20
N GLU A 386 -7.19 0.89 2.54
CA GLU A 386 -7.36 2.00 3.46
C GLU A 386 -7.48 1.47 4.88
N GLY A 387 -6.51 1.79 5.72
CA GLY A 387 -6.39 1.38 7.12
C GLY A 387 -5.08 1.90 7.71
N CYS A 388 -4.76 1.56 8.94
CA CYS A 388 -3.49 1.93 9.54
C CYS A 388 -2.36 1.04 9.00
N ASP A 389 -1.23 1.66 8.57
CA ASP A 389 0.00 0.96 8.19
C ASP A 389 -0.20 -0.18 7.18
N THR A 390 -1.04 0.03 6.16
CA THR A 390 -1.33 -1.02 5.16
C THR A 390 -0.21 -1.21 4.13
N TYR A 391 0.86 -0.43 4.19
CA TYR A 391 2.00 -0.52 3.27
C TYR A 391 2.55 -1.96 3.11
N GLN A 392 2.71 -2.69 4.22
CA GLN A 392 3.20 -4.08 4.18
C GLN A 392 2.25 -5.03 3.44
N ILE A 393 0.94 -4.78 3.54
CA ILE A 393 -0.07 -5.57 2.81
C ILE A 393 0.09 -5.34 1.30
N GLY A 394 0.42 -4.13 0.88
CA GLY A 394 0.77 -3.81 -0.50
C GLY A 394 1.91 -4.69 -1.03
N THR A 395 2.95 -4.89 -0.22
CA THR A 395 4.05 -5.80 -0.55
C THR A 395 3.57 -7.25 -0.74
N ALA A 396 2.66 -7.73 0.11
CA ALA A 396 2.11 -9.08 -0.02
C ALA A 396 1.34 -9.30 -1.34
N PHE A 397 0.59 -8.31 -1.79
CA PHE A 397 -0.09 -8.34 -3.10
C PHE A 397 0.91 -8.45 -4.25
N LYS A 398 2.01 -7.71 -4.19
CA LYS A 398 3.07 -7.76 -5.21
C LYS A 398 3.81 -9.10 -5.23
N GLU A 399 4.07 -9.66 -4.06
CA GLU A 399 4.75 -10.94 -3.90
C GLU A 399 3.84 -12.13 -4.22
N ASN A 400 2.53 -11.92 -4.46
CA ASN A 400 1.66 -12.99 -4.89
C ASN A 400 2.18 -13.62 -6.20
N PRO A 401 2.48 -14.94 -6.24
CA PRO A 401 3.16 -15.58 -7.37
C PRO A 401 2.36 -15.52 -8.67
N ASN A 402 1.03 -15.39 -8.59
CA ASN A 402 0.20 -15.25 -9.80
C ASN A 402 0.30 -13.85 -10.41
N LYS A 403 0.54 -12.84 -9.59
CA LYS A 403 0.75 -11.45 -10.07
C LYS A 403 2.20 -11.18 -10.43
N ALA A 404 3.14 -11.70 -9.66
CA ALA A 404 4.57 -11.48 -9.84
C ALA A 404 4.93 -9.99 -10.08
N GLY A 405 4.29 -9.10 -9.31
CA GLY A 405 4.45 -7.65 -9.38
C GLY A 405 3.84 -6.96 -10.60
N LYS A 406 3.02 -7.67 -11.41
CA LYS A 406 2.43 -7.12 -12.63
C LYS A 406 0.90 -7.15 -12.61
N ASN A 407 0.30 -6.30 -13.41
CA ASN A 407 -1.17 -6.25 -13.57
C ASN A 407 -1.90 -6.02 -12.24
N ILE A 408 -1.29 -5.30 -11.31
CA ILE A 408 -1.90 -4.96 -10.03
C ILE A 408 -1.39 -3.63 -9.52
N ASP A 409 -2.31 -2.74 -9.20
CA ASP A 409 -2.05 -1.48 -8.53
C ASP A 409 -2.58 -1.55 -7.11
N ILE A 410 -1.77 -1.16 -6.12
CA ILE A 410 -2.16 -1.21 -4.72
C ILE A 410 -1.92 0.14 -4.07
N ILE A 411 -2.99 0.81 -3.66
CA ILE A 411 -2.90 2.03 -2.84
C ILE A 411 -2.94 1.63 -1.37
N THR A 412 -1.93 2.07 -0.64
CA THR A 412 -1.72 1.78 0.78
C THR A 412 -1.44 3.05 1.58
N THR A 413 -1.43 2.93 2.90
CA THR A 413 -1.05 4.00 3.84
C THR A 413 0.25 3.65 4.53
N THR A 414 1.10 4.63 4.78
CA THR A 414 2.38 4.47 5.50
C THR A 414 2.28 4.91 6.96
N SER A 415 1.10 5.26 7.43
CA SER A 415 0.82 5.74 8.78
C SER A 415 -0.62 5.42 9.18
N PHE A 416 -1.07 5.99 10.29
CA PHE A 416 -2.45 5.83 10.77
C PHE A 416 -3.44 6.52 9.82
N SER A 417 -4.54 5.83 9.49
CA SER A 417 -5.64 6.40 8.72
C SER A 417 -6.75 6.94 9.62
N ASP A 418 -7.56 7.87 9.07
CA ASP A 418 -8.73 8.39 9.77
C ASP A 418 -9.92 7.43 9.69
N ALA A 419 -10.24 6.80 10.82
CA ALA A 419 -11.37 5.88 10.93
C ALA A 419 -12.73 6.57 11.03
N SER A 420 -12.83 7.91 10.99
CA SER A 420 -14.08 8.62 11.25
C SER A 420 -15.00 8.79 10.03
N SER A 421 -14.49 8.50 8.82
CA SER A 421 -15.18 8.81 7.56
C SER A 421 -14.87 7.81 6.44
N PRO A 422 -15.83 7.42 5.58
CA PRO A 422 -15.59 6.63 4.38
C PRO A 422 -15.07 7.48 3.20
N ALA A 423 -14.51 8.66 3.45
CA ALA A 423 -14.13 9.61 2.42
C ALA A 423 -13.10 9.06 1.43
N ALA A 424 -12.12 8.29 1.90
CA ALA A 424 -11.11 7.68 1.06
C ALA A 424 -11.72 6.76 -0.01
N VAL A 425 -12.63 5.86 0.39
CA VAL A 425 -13.35 4.98 -0.54
C VAL A 425 -14.20 5.77 -1.53
N GLN A 426 -14.91 6.80 -1.07
CA GLN A 426 -15.74 7.66 -1.93
C GLN A 426 -14.90 8.43 -2.96
N GLN A 427 -13.75 8.96 -2.55
CA GLN A 427 -12.81 9.68 -3.42
C GLN A 427 -12.18 8.75 -4.44
N PHE A 428 -11.81 7.54 -4.02
CA PHE A 428 -11.23 6.53 -4.91
C PHE A 428 -12.23 6.11 -5.99
N VAL A 429 -13.45 5.72 -5.61
CA VAL A 429 -14.51 5.39 -6.58
C VAL A 429 -14.81 6.58 -7.48
N SER A 430 -14.90 7.81 -6.93
CA SER A 430 -15.10 9.02 -7.71
C SER A 430 -14.02 9.25 -8.77
N ALA A 431 -12.77 8.92 -8.45
CA ALA A 431 -11.64 9.05 -9.38
C ALA A 431 -11.74 8.02 -10.52
N LEU A 432 -12.06 6.77 -10.20
CA LEU A 432 -12.21 5.71 -11.20
C LEU A 432 -13.37 5.96 -12.18
N ILE A 433 -14.49 6.51 -11.68
CA ILE A 433 -15.70 6.75 -12.48
C ILE A 433 -15.87 8.22 -12.90
N ALA A 434 -14.80 9.03 -12.76
CA ALA A 434 -14.83 10.44 -13.17
C ALA A 434 -15.25 10.59 -14.64
N ARG A 435 -16.06 11.61 -14.95
CA ARG A 435 -16.64 11.81 -16.26
C ARG A 435 -16.37 13.21 -16.79
N ASP A 436 -16.31 13.34 -18.09
CA ASP A 436 -16.34 14.62 -18.77
C ASP A 436 -17.78 15.20 -18.85
N SER A 437 -17.92 16.40 -19.39
CA SER A 437 -19.20 17.05 -19.58
C SER A 437 -20.18 16.30 -20.51
N THR A 438 -19.70 15.31 -21.26
CA THR A 438 -20.50 14.48 -22.14
C THR A 438 -20.87 13.12 -21.51
N GLY A 439 -20.50 12.90 -20.25
CA GLY A 439 -20.80 11.67 -19.51
C GLY A 439 -19.82 10.51 -19.77
N ARG A 440 -18.73 10.72 -20.51
CA ARG A 440 -17.73 9.69 -20.81
C ARG A 440 -16.70 9.62 -19.67
N LEU A 441 -16.22 8.41 -19.38
CA LEU A 441 -15.13 8.22 -18.41
C LEU A 441 -13.92 9.06 -18.82
N ARG A 442 -13.37 9.73 -17.82
CA ARG A 442 -12.21 10.60 -17.94
C ARG A 442 -11.18 10.26 -16.86
N PRO A 443 -10.24 9.36 -17.16
CA PRO A 443 -9.19 9.00 -16.23
C PRO A 443 -8.42 10.24 -15.73
N GLN A 444 -8.04 10.22 -14.45
CA GLN A 444 -7.23 11.25 -13.81
C GLN A 444 -5.85 10.66 -13.49
N PRO A 445 -4.78 11.50 -13.44
CA PRO A 445 -3.48 11.06 -12.95
C PRO A 445 -3.57 10.55 -11.52
N VAL A 446 -2.78 9.53 -11.19
CA VAL A 446 -2.72 8.95 -9.85
C VAL A 446 -2.34 9.99 -8.80
N SER A 447 -1.41 10.90 -9.14
CA SER A 447 -1.04 12.03 -8.26
C SER A 447 -2.23 12.86 -7.78
N GLY A 448 -3.21 13.08 -8.65
CA GLY A 448 -4.42 13.84 -8.29
C GLY A 448 -5.31 13.11 -7.30
N LEU A 449 -5.37 11.78 -7.36
CA LEU A 449 -6.07 10.96 -6.38
C LEU A 449 -5.30 10.92 -5.06
N LEU A 450 -3.99 10.60 -5.07
CA LEU A 450 -3.18 10.51 -3.85
C LEU A 450 -3.19 11.84 -3.07
N THR A 451 -3.09 12.98 -3.76
CA THR A 451 -3.22 14.30 -3.12
C THR A 451 -4.56 14.50 -2.40
N LYS A 452 -5.66 13.97 -2.97
CA LYS A 452 -6.96 14.03 -2.32
C LYS A 452 -7.07 13.09 -1.12
N LEU A 453 -6.50 11.89 -1.24
CA LEU A 453 -6.47 10.91 -0.15
C LEU A 453 -5.65 11.45 1.03
N ASP A 454 -4.47 12.02 0.78
CA ASP A 454 -3.65 12.68 1.80
C ASP A 454 -4.39 13.82 2.52
N GLY A 455 -5.34 14.46 1.85
CA GLY A 455 -6.20 15.49 2.44
C GLY A 455 -7.22 14.97 3.49
N ASN A 456 -7.37 13.66 3.65
CA ASN A 456 -8.22 13.06 4.70
C ASN A 456 -7.48 12.87 6.04
N SER A 457 -6.24 13.32 6.15
CA SER A 457 -5.48 13.18 7.38
C SER A 457 -6.13 13.94 8.56
N PHE A 458 -6.00 13.37 9.74
CA PHE A 458 -6.27 14.07 10.99
C PHE A 458 -4.92 14.37 11.71
N SER A 459 -4.73 14.11 12.99
CA SER A 459 -3.50 14.44 13.74
C SER A 459 -2.20 13.89 13.12
N PHE A 460 -2.30 12.79 12.38
CA PHE A 460 -1.20 12.18 11.65
C PHE A 460 -1.58 12.10 10.17
N GLN A 461 -0.68 12.41 9.28
CA GLN A 461 -0.94 12.25 7.84
C GLN A 461 -0.93 10.77 7.49
N SER A 462 -1.97 10.31 6.81
CA SER A 462 -2.08 8.92 6.36
C SER A 462 -1.06 8.54 5.28
N LEU A 463 -0.47 9.50 4.59
CA LEU A 463 0.60 9.35 3.60
C LEU A 463 0.29 8.21 2.62
N TYR A 464 -0.67 8.44 1.75
CA TYR A 464 -1.04 7.45 0.75
C TYR A 464 0.02 7.30 -0.33
N GLY A 465 0.25 6.08 -0.76
CA GLY A 465 1.11 5.77 -1.89
C GLY A 465 0.65 4.53 -2.64
N MET A 466 1.29 4.26 -3.76
CA MET A 466 0.86 3.24 -4.70
C MET A 466 2.04 2.39 -5.16
N HIS A 467 1.89 1.08 -5.06
CA HIS A 467 2.72 0.07 -5.72
C HIS A 467 2.13 -0.32 -7.08
N GLY A 468 2.95 -0.78 -8.01
CA GLY A 468 2.53 -1.30 -9.31
C GLY A 468 2.38 -0.24 -10.41
N ILE A 469 2.56 1.04 -10.12
CA ILE A 469 2.34 2.15 -11.06
C ILE A 469 3.29 2.13 -12.27
N ASP A 470 4.38 1.39 -12.23
CA ASP A 470 5.39 1.39 -13.28
C ASP A 470 4.86 0.81 -14.59
N ASP A 471 3.95 -0.17 -14.51
CA ASP A 471 3.25 -0.77 -15.65
C ASP A 471 2.13 0.11 -16.21
N ASN A 472 1.78 1.20 -15.54
CA ASN A 472 0.60 2.00 -15.86
C ASN A 472 0.83 2.95 -17.03
N PRO A 473 -0.25 3.24 -17.80
CA PRO A 473 -0.18 4.21 -18.88
C PRO A 473 0.34 5.57 -18.42
N LYS A 474 1.37 6.07 -19.07
CA LYS A 474 1.88 7.44 -18.85
C LYS A 474 1.13 8.48 -19.71
N LEU A 475 0.36 8.02 -20.68
CA LEU A 475 -0.59 8.81 -21.48
C LEU A 475 -2.01 8.49 -21.02
N VAL A 476 -2.88 9.50 -20.98
CA VAL A 476 -4.27 9.30 -20.58
C VAL A 476 -4.94 8.19 -21.41
N PRO A 477 -5.56 7.19 -20.77
CA PRO A 477 -6.26 6.12 -21.48
C PRO A 477 -7.31 6.65 -22.47
N PHE A 478 -7.50 5.94 -23.57
CA PHE A 478 -8.33 6.29 -24.72
C PHE A 478 -7.78 7.41 -25.62
N ALA A 479 -6.62 7.99 -25.33
CA ALA A 479 -5.98 8.95 -26.22
C ALA A 479 -5.54 8.30 -27.54
N LYS A 480 -5.69 9.07 -28.63
CA LYS A 480 -5.33 8.63 -29.99
C LYS A 480 -4.26 9.56 -30.57
N SER A 481 -3.02 9.14 -30.52
CA SER A 481 -1.85 9.94 -30.96
C SER A 481 -1.88 10.33 -32.45
N GLY A 482 -2.59 9.59 -33.29
CA GLY A 482 -2.72 9.90 -34.73
C GLY A 482 -3.37 11.26 -35.06
N ASN A 483 -3.95 11.94 -34.06
CA ASN A 483 -4.49 13.29 -34.22
C ASN A 483 -3.57 14.39 -33.69
N PHE A 484 -2.44 14.06 -33.07
CA PHE A 484 -1.53 15.05 -32.49
C PHE A 484 -1.02 16.05 -33.52
N GLY A 485 -0.97 17.31 -33.15
CA GLY A 485 -0.53 18.41 -34.01
C GLY A 485 -1.58 18.94 -34.97
N LYS A 486 -2.74 18.28 -35.18
CA LYS A 486 -3.84 18.83 -35.99
C LYS A 486 -4.41 20.07 -35.34
N THR A 487 -4.81 21.04 -36.17
CA THR A 487 -5.46 22.28 -35.68
C THR A 487 -6.85 21.93 -35.14
N CYS A 488 -7.22 22.57 -34.02
CA CYS A 488 -8.49 22.34 -33.35
C CYS A 488 -9.06 23.63 -32.74
N GLY A 489 -10.34 23.68 -32.54
CA GLY A 489 -11.06 24.70 -31.77
C GLY A 489 -11.43 24.21 -30.36
N VAL A 490 -11.85 22.96 -30.26
CA VAL A 490 -12.32 22.31 -29.04
C VAL A 490 -11.79 20.86 -28.92
N ASN A 491 -11.86 20.27 -27.75
CA ASN A 491 -11.36 18.89 -27.51
C ASN A 491 -12.04 17.85 -28.41
N ALA A 492 -13.31 18.05 -28.78
CA ALA A 492 -14.05 17.15 -29.67
C ALA A 492 -13.39 17.01 -31.06
N ASP A 493 -12.74 18.05 -31.57
CA ASP A 493 -12.06 18.05 -32.86
C ASP A 493 -10.87 17.08 -32.87
N CYS A 494 -10.36 16.71 -31.70
CA CYS A 494 -9.21 15.83 -31.53
C CYS A 494 -9.57 14.32 -31.55
N GLY A 495 -10.86 14.01 -31.66
CA GLY A 495 -11.33 12.68 -32.05
C GLY A 495 -11.28 11.58 -30.99
N GLY A 496 -11.28 11.90 -29.70
CA GLY A 496 -11.35 10.87 -28.68
C GLY A 496 -11.42 11.43 -27.26
N PRO A 497 -11.91 10.62 -26.30
CA PRO A 497 -12.13 11.06 -24.92
C PRO A 497 -10.85 11.40 -24.18
N GLY A 498 -9.71 10.97 -24.53
CA GLY A 498 -8.43 11.34 -23.88
C GLY A 498 -7.68 12.46 -24.59
N ASN A 499 -8.19 12.95 -25.74
CA ASN A 499 -7.50 13.98 -26.53
C ASN A 499 -7.90 15.39 -26.08
N LEU A 500 -6.94 16.29 -26.12
CA LEU A 500 -7.08 17.68 -25.70
C LEU A 500 -6.77 18.64 -26.85
N CYS A 501 -7.47 19.76 -26.90
CA CYS A 501 -7.18 20.87 -27.77
C CYS A 501 -6.49 21.98 -26.95
N VAL A 502 -5.18 22.08 -27.02
CA VAL A 502 -4.38 23.00 -26.21
C VAL A 502 -3.69 24.07 -27.05
N SER A 503 -3.39 25.22 -26.47
CA SER A 503 -2.61 26.24 -27.12
C SER A 503 -1.18 25.74 -27.40
N ALA A 504 -0.73 25.87 -28.62
CA ALA A 504 0.61 25.45 -29.03
C ALA A 504 1.67 26.55 -28.81
N GLY A 505 1.27 27.67 -28.21
CA GLY A 505 2.11 28.85 -27.96
C GLY A 505 1.61 30.09 -28.70
N THR A 506 2.28 31.23 -28.46
CA THR A 506 1.88 32.52 -29.03
C THR A 506 1.91 32.49 -30.57
N GLY A 507 0.77 32.74 -31.18
CA GLY A 507 0.63 32.80 -32.66
C GLY A 507 0.48 31.47 -33.37
N GLN A 508 0.57 30.32 -32.69
CA GLN A 508 0.48 28.99 -33.32
C GLN A 508 -0.93 28.35 -33.30
N GLY A 509 -1.89 29.01 -32.67
CA GLY A 509 -3.24 28.51 -32.52
C GLY A 509 -3.33 27.33 -31.57
N LYS A 510 -4.46 26.59 -31.59
CA LYS A 510 -4.66 25.40 -30.78
C LYS A 510 -4.37 24.13 -31.60
N LYS A 511 -3.77 23.15 -30.94
CA LYS A 511 -3.41 21.85 -31.53
C LYS A 511 -3.93 20.70 -30.70
N CYS A 512 -4.28 19.61 -31.38
CA CYS A 512 -4.66 18.34 -30.74
C CYS A 512 -3.43 17.71 -30.07
N THR A 513 -3.65 17.23 -28.86
CA THR A 513 -2.69 16.47 -28.07
C THR A 513 -3.45 15.57 -27.08
N ALA A 514 -2.77 15.01 -26.08
CA ALA A 514 -3.39 14.29 -24.95
C ALA A 514 -2.70 14.64 -23.64
N ALA A 515 -3.44 14.46 -22.54
CA ALA A 515 -2.84 14.55 -21.20
C ALA A 515 -1.83 13.44 -20.99
N CYS A 516 -0.77 13.75 -20.24
CA CYS A 516 0.27 12.83 -19.83
C CYS A 516 0.56 12.98 -18.32
N ALA A 517 1.04 11.91 -17.69
CA ALA A 517 1.18 11.87 -16.24
C ALA A 517 2.51 12.44 -15.74
N SER A 518 3.62 12.11 -16.39
CA SER A 518 4.97 12.53 -15.97
C SER A 518 5.63 13.44 -16.99
N LEU A 519 6.63 14.22 -16.57
CA LEU A 519 7.43 15.05 -17.46
C LEU A 519 8.42 14.18 -18.26
N GLY A 520 8.80 14.62 -19.47
CA GLY A 520 9.73 13.91 -20.35
C GLY A 520 9.07 12.96 -21.34
N GLU A 521 9.78 11.91 -21.76
CA GLU A 521 9.33 10.94 -22.76
C GLU A 521 8.37 9.89 -22.17
N SER A 522 7.17 10.25 -21.87
CA SER A 522 6.20 9.38 -21.22
C SER A 522 5.09 8.89 -22.16
N GLY A 523 5.42 8.05 -23.14
CA GLY A 523 4.42 7.44 -24.01
C GLY A 523 3.72 8.41 -24.98
N CYS A 524 4.16 9.64 -25.08
CA CYS A 524 3.59 10.65 -25.98
C CYS A 524 3.77 10.34 -27.49
N GLY A 525 4.62 9.37 -27.82
CA GLY A 525 4.94 9.01 -29.20
C GLY A 525 6.09 9.83 -29.79
N THR A 526 6.61 9.37 -30.94
CA THR A 526 7.79 9.94 -31.59
C THR A 526 7.62 11.44 -31.89
N GLY A 527 8.58 12.24 -31.48
CA GLY A 527 8.60 13.69 -31.69
C GLY A 527 7.75 14.50 -30.71
N TYR A 528 7.22 13.85 -29.67
CA TYR A 528 6.49 14.53 -28.59
C TYR A 528 7.07 14.20 -27.22
N THR A 529 6.90 15.11 -26.28
CA THR A 529 7.30 14.92 -24.87
C THR A 529 6.21 15.47 -23.96
N CYS A 530 6.11 14.94 -22.76
CA CYS A 530 5.17 15.42 -21.75
C CYS A 530 5.70 16.72 -21.10
N LYS A 531 4.97 17.79 -21.23
CA LYS A 531 5.33 19.12 -20.68
C LYS A 531 4.18 19.69 -19.85
N ALA A 532 4.53 20.52 -18.87
CA ALA A 532 3.53 21.35 -18.18
C ALA A 532 2.83 22.26 -19.19
N VAL A 533 1.51 22.36 -19.10
CA VAL A 533 0.70 23.21 -19.98
C VAL A 533 0.05 24.34 -19.19
N ALA A 534 0.21 25.56 -19.69
CA ALA A 534 -0.36 26.77 -19.11
C ALA A 534 -1.80 27.07 -19.57
N SER A 535 -2.51 26.10 -20.19
CA SER A 535 -3.82 26.38 -20.75
C SER A 535 -4.93 26.35 -19.71
N GLN A 536 -5.79 27.36 -19.73
CA GLN A 536 -6.86 27.59 -18.74
C GLN A 536 -7.84 26.42 -18.61
N ALA A 537 -8.12 25.66 -19.65
CA ALA A 537 -9.12 24.56 -19.62
C ALA A 537 -8.51 23.21 -19.23
N SER A 538 -7.23 22.97 -19.49
CA SER A 538 -6.53 21.71 -19.21
C SER A 538 -5.66 21.78 -17.94
N SER A 539 -5.25 22.96 -17.52
CA SER A 539 -4.46 23.14 -16.29
C SER A 539 -5.21 22.78 -15.00
N THR A 540 -6.55 22.88 -15.01
CA THR A 540 -7.39 22.53 -13.87
C THR A 540 -7.57 21.01 -13.67
N ILE A 541 -7.24 20.18 -14.68
CA ILE A 541 -7.53 18.75 -14.66
C ILE A 541 -6.26 17.90 -14.83
N TYR A 542 -5.39 18.29 -15.74
CA TYR A 542 -4.25 17.43 -16.09
C TYR A 542 -2.88 18.10 -15.88
N GLY A 543 -2.80 19.40 -15.84
CA GLY A 543 -1.54 20.12 -15.62
C GLY A 543 -0.43 19.88 -16.66
N ARG A 544 -0.48 18.76 -17.40
CA ARG A 544 0.54 18.31 -18.36
C ARG A 544 -0.11 17.76 -19.63
N ALA A 545 0.55 17.99 -20.77
CA ALA A 545 0.12 17.40 -22.05
C ALA A 545 1.32 17.10 -22.95
N CYS A 546 1.13 16.20 -23.92
CA CYS A 546 2.15 15.92 -24.92
C CYS A 546 2.35 17.16 -25.82
N ALA A 547 3.55 17.68 -25.83
CA ALA A 547 3.97 18.80 -26.69
C ALA A 547 5.02 18.32 -27.69
N LYS A 548 5.05 18.95 -28.86
CA LYS A 548 6.09 18.66 -29.87
C LYS A 548 7.47 19.04 -29.30
N LEU A 549 8.45 18.19 -29.56
CA LEU A 549 9.85 18.40 -29.22
C LEU A 549 10.42 19.62 -29.95
#